data_3122c1997c44cf0929b39a15618a183d
#
_entry.id   3122c1997c44cf0929b39a15618a183d
#
_cell.length_a   1.000
_cell.length_b   1.000
_cell.length_c   1.000
_cell.angle_alpha   90.00
_cell.angle_beta   90.00
_cell.angle_gamma   90.00
#
_symmetry.space_group_name_H-M   'P 1'
#
loop_
_entity.id
_entity.type
_entity.pdbx_description
1 polymer ?
#
loop_
_entity_poly.entity_id
_entity_poly.type
_entity_poly.pdbx_seq_one_letter_code
_entity_poly.pdbx_strand_id
1 'polypeptide(L)'
;MSIELKPSGFHEWGDPPEGSLGIDSARIEECVAYFKTQGFRGLFGSPTFGFDQEDLDFLARTPEATHLWFWNVALTNLDALYDLAGLESVGINPKRPGIDFSRFPALRSAVNHWNRKDTGIAASTITKYDLWHFKPRSKTFEGLEIPSGVTELQLFWANPDTLKDLPVMKKLKVLQIHRCRNLQDLSDLPRIAPHLRELLTTTSSKIDATDGVLDHPRLKKALIDGTFVVGESQG
;
A
#
# COMPACT_ATOMS: atom_id res chain seq x y z
N MET A 1 11.79 -9.69 -8.85
CA MET A 1 11.14 -9.82 -10.17
C MET A 1 11.16 -8.46 -10.83
N SER A 2 11.49 -8.39 -12.11
CA SER A 2 11.50 -7.17 -12.93
C SER A 2 10.34 -7.22 -13.92
N ILE A 3 9.91 -6.04 -14.41
CA ILE A 3 8.98 -5.95 -15.54
C ILE A 3 9.79 -6.15 -16.81
N GLU A 4 9.35 -7.04 -17.67
CA GLU A 4 10.03 -7.43 -18.89
C GLU A 4 9.12 -7.28 -20.11
N LEU A 5 9.66 -6.81 -21.24
CA LEU A 5 8.99 -6.88 -22.53
C LEU A 5 9.19 -8.29 -23.09
N LYS A 6 8.12 -9.04 -23.22
CA LYS A 6 8.17 -10.43 -23.72
C LYS A 6 8.12 -10.49 -25.27
N PRO A 7 8.48 -11.63 -25.86
CA PRO A 7 8.37 -11.83 -27.33
C PRO A 7 6.94 -11.65 -27.87
N SER A 8 5.92 -11.79 -27.03
CA SER A 8 4.53 -11.47 -27.31
C SER A 8 4.28 -9.99 -27.62
N GLY A 9 5.25 -9.12 -27.29
CA GLY A 9 5.12 -7.67 -27.41
C GLY A 9 4.38 -7.02 -26.23
N PHE A 10 4.13 -7.74 -25.14
CA PHE A 10 3.53 -7.21 -23.92
C PHE A 10 4.57 -7.10 -22.79
N HIS A 11 4.36 -6.13 -21.91
CA HIS A 11 5.10 -6.04 -20.67
C HIS A 11 4.47 -6.98 -19.62
N GLU A 12 5.29 -7.79 -18.98
CA GLU A 12 4.86 -8.74 -17.95
C GLU A 12 5.71 -8.57 -16.68
N TRP A 13 5.07 -8.75 -15.53
CA TRP A 13 5.71 -8.77 -14.23
C TRP A 13 5.43 -10.10 -13.55
N GLY A 14 6.40 -11.00 -13.61
CA GLY A 14 6.23 -12.41 -13.23
C GLY A 14 5.46 -13.23 -14.27
N ASP A 15 5.26 -14.48 -13.97
CA ASP A 15 4.60 -15.44 -14.87
C ASP A 15 3.15 -15.72 -14.42
N PRO A 16 2.23 -16.04 -15.35
CA PRO A 16 0.88 -16.47 -15.00
C PRO A 16 0.88 -17.73 -14.09
N PRO A 17 -0.12 -17.89 -13.21
CA PRO A 17 -1.25 -17.00 -12.95
C PRO A 17 -0.93 -15.86 -11.97
N GLU A 18 0.14 -15.95 -11.17
CA GLU A 18 0.46 -14.98 -10.10
C GLU A 18 1.06 -13.68 -10.64
N GLY A 19 1.48 -13.69 -11.88
CA GLY A 19 2.04 -12.51 -12.55
C GLY A 19 1.00 -11.46 -12.90
N SER A 20 1.51 -10.33 -13.41
CA SER A 20 0.68 -9.21 -13.86
C SER A 20 1.03 -8.80 -15.28
N LEU A 21 0.00 -8.50 -16.07
CA LEU A 21 0.12 -7.99 -17.43
C LEU A 21 0.09 -6.46 -17.44
N GLY A 22 1.02 -5.85 -18.15
CA GLY A 22 1.02 -4.42 -18.44
C GLY A 22 -0.03 -4.03 -19.47
N ILE A 23 -0.78 -2.99 -19.18
CA ILE A 23 -1.79 -2.45 -20.10
C ILE A 23 -1.15 -1.35 -20.95
N ASP A 24 -1.20 -1.54 -22.27
CA ASP A 24 -0.84 -0.55 -23.28
C ASP A 24 -2.13 0.06 -23.84
N SER A 25 -2.30 1.37 -23.66
CA SER A 25 -3.50 2.10 -24.07
C SER A 25 -3.77 2.05 -25.57
N ALA A 26 -2.73 1.92 -26.40
CA ALA A 26 -2.88 1.76 -27.85
C ALA A 26 -3.42 0.38 -28.26
N ARG A 27 -3.35 -0.61 -27.34
CA ARG A 27 -3.64 -2.02 -27.63
C ARG A 27 -4.54 -2.67 -26.58
N ILE A 28 -5.46 -1.92 -25.97
CA ILE A 28 -6.30 -2.42 -24.85
C ILE A 28 -7.02 -3.72 -25.21
N GLU A 29 -7.60 -3.82 -26.41
CA GLU A 29 -8.32 -5.03 -26.84
C GLU A 29 -7.41 -6.27 -26.87
N GLU A 30 -6.20 -6.09 -27.37
CA GLU A 30 -5.20 -7.17 -27.40
C GLU A 30 -4.72 -7.52 -25.99
N CYS A 31 -4.50 -6.51 -25.13
CA CYS A 31 -4.15 -6.73 -23.73
C CYS A 31 -5.21 -7.56 -22.99
N VAL A 32 -6.49 -7.20 -23.13
CA VAL A 32 -7.61 -7.92 -22.52
C VAL A 32 -7.70 -9.36 -23.04
N ALA A 33 -7.56 -9.57 -24.35
CA ALA A 33 -7.56 -10.91 -24.93
C ALA A 33 -6.38 -11.75 -24.45
N TYR A 34 -5.20 -11.16 -24.40
CA TYR A 34 -3.97 -11.82 -23.94
C TYR A 34 -4.04 -12.16 -22.44
N PHE A 35 -4.51 -11.23 -21.60
CA PHE A 35 -4.73 -11.45 -20.17
C PHE A 35 -5.56 -12.71 -19.91
N LYS A 36 -6.70 -12.84 -20.58
CA LYS A 36 -7.59 -14.00 -20.46
C LYS A 36 -6.97 -15.29 -20.97
N THR A 37 -6.32 -15.21 -22.13
CA THR A 37 -5.73 -16.40 -22.78
C THR A 37 -4.58 -16.98 -21.98
N GLN A 38 -3.76 -16.12 -21.38
CA GLN A 38 -2.61 -16.55 -20.55
C GLN A 38 -3.01 -16.88 -19.11
N GLY A 39 -4.19 -16.45 -18.66
CA GLY A 39 -4.68 -16.69 -17.31
C GLY A 39 -3.99 -15.85 -16.23
N PHE A 40 -3.53 -14.65 -16.57
CA PHE A 40 -3.05 -13.70 -15.57
C PHE A 40 -4.14 -13.33 -14.58
N ARG A 41 -3.74 -12.99 -13.35
CA ARG A 41 -4.64 -12.46 -12.32
C ARG A 41 -4.33 -11.02 -11.95
N GLY A 42 -3.18 -10.51 -12.34
CA GLY A 42 -2.75 -9.14 -12.08
C GLY A 42 -2.72 -8.28 -13.33
N LEU A 43 -3.01 -6.99 -13.17
CA LEU A 43 -2.89 -5.97 -14.20
C LEU A 43 -2.09 -4.79 -13.65
N PHE A 44 -1.23 -4.21 -14.47
CA PHE A 44 -0.55 -2.98 -14.12
C PHE A 44 -0.54 -1.97 -15.26
N GLY A 45 -0.36 -0.70 -14.92
CA GLY A 45 -0.24 0.36 -15.89
C GLY A 45 0.55 1.56 -15.39
N SER A 46 1.31 2.14 -16.28
CA SER A 46 2.03 3.40 -16.08
C SER A 46 2.36 3.99 -17.43
N PRO A 47 2.53 5.31 -17.57
CA PRO A 47 2.98 5.93 -18.81
C PRO A 47 4.29 5.34 -19.34
N THR A 48 5.16 4.84 -18.47
CA THR A 48 6.41 4.16 -18.85
C THR A 48 6.16 2.89 -19.67
N PHE A 49 5.00 2.26 -19.50
CA PHE A 49 4.60 1.01 -20.17
C PHE A 49 3.41 1.20 -21.12
N GLY A 50 3.20 2.44 -21.59
CA GLY A 50 2.18 2.75 -22.59
C GLY A 50 0.78 3.00 -22.05
N PHE A 51 0.59 3.07 -20.71
CA PHE A 51 -0.72 3.39 -20.14
C PHE A 51 -0.91 4.91 -19.98
N ASP A 52 -1.87 5.46 -20.73
CA ASP A 52 -2.19 6.90 -20.77
C ASP A 52 -3.70 7.21 -20.68
N GLN A 53 -4.53 6.22 -20.25
CA GLN A 53 -5.97 6.43 -20.08
C GLN A 53 -6.28 7.28 -18.83
N GLU A 54 -7.42 7.98 -18.90
CA GLU A 54 -7.98 8.73 -17.75
C GLU A 54 -8.99 7.93 -16.92
N ASP A 55 -9.25 6.68 -17.30
CA ASP A 55 -10.16 5.74 -16.64
C ASP A 55 -9.60 4.31 -16.64
N LEU A 56 -10.37 3.41 -16.03
CA LEU A 56 -10.08 1.98 -15.99
C LEU A 56 -11.27 1.15 -16.56
N ASP A 57 -12.02 1.70 -17.50
CA ASP A 57 -13.28 1.09 -17.98
C ASP A 57 -13.06 -0.30 -18.61
N PHE A 58 -11.85 -0.58 -19.09
CA PHE A 58 -11.49 -1.91 -19.60
C PHE A 58 -11.60 -3.01 -18.53
N LEU A 59 -11.54 -2.67 -17.22
CA LEU A 59 -11.69 -3.64 -16.13
C LEU A 59 -13.04 -4.36 -16.14
N ALA A 60 -14.09 -3.73 -16.65
CA ALA A 60 -15.39 -4.40 -16.83
C ALA A 60 -15.30 -5.67 -17.71
N ARG A 61 -14.23 -5.80 -18.49
CA ARG A 61 -13.96 -6.97 -19.35
C ARG A 61 -12.95 -7.95 -18.76
N THR A 62 -12.38 -7.66 -17.59
CA THR A 62 -11.43 -8.52 -16.87
C THR A 62 -11.87 -8.74 -15.42
N PRO A 63 -13.11 -9.24 -15.19
CA PRO A 63 -13.67 -9.40 -13.83
C PRO A 63 -12.90 -10.41 -12.98
N GLU A 64 -12.07 -11.24 -13.58
CA GLU A 64 -11.16 -12.19 -12.95
C GLU A 64 -9.87 -11.54 -12.39
N ALA A 65 -9.62 -10.25 -12.67
CA ALA A 65 -8.47 -9.55 -12.12
C ALA A 65 -8.56 -9.39 -10.60
N THR A 66 -7.52 -9.82 -9.90
CA THR A 66 -7.45 -9.79 -8.43
C THR A 66 -6.36 -8.86 -7.90
N HIS A 67 -5.42 -8.43 -8.75
CA HIS A 67 -4.30 -7.57 -8.38
C HIS A 67 -4.18 -6.41 -9.36
N LEU A 68 -4.18 -5.19 -8.86
CA LEU A 68 -4.06 -3.99 -9.68
C LEU A 68 -2.93 -3.10 -9.17
N TRP A 69 -2.05 -2.66 -10.08
CA TRP A 69 -0.99 -1.72 -9.78
C TRP A 69 -0.85 -0.65 -10.86
N PHE A 70 -1.41 0.54 -10.61
CA PHE A 70 -1.32 1.66 -11.54
C PHE A 70 -0.59 2.83 -10.89
N TRP A 71 0.52 3.27 -11.50
CA TRP A 71 1.33 4.35 -10.94
C TRP A 71 1.69 5.41 -11.97
N ASN A 72 1.94 6.62 -11.48
CA ASN A 72 2.12 7.83 -12.29
C ASN A 72 0.91 8.13 -13.20
N VAL A 73 -0.27 7.72 -12.78
CA VAL A 73 -1.53 7.90 -13.52
C VAL A 73 -2.30 9.12 -13.01
N ALA A 74 -3.21 9.62 -13.85
CA ALA A 74 -4.12 10.71 -13.53
C ALA A 74 -5.53 10.32 -13.96
N LEU A 75 -6.23 9.56 -13.12
CA LEU A 75 -7.55 9.03 -13.44
C LEU A 75 -8.66 9.98 -13.00
N THR A 76 -9.71 10.08 -13.79
CA THR A 76 -10.93 10.85 -13.53
C THR A 76 -12.12 9.97 -13.17
N ASN A 77 -12.07 8.68 -13.53
CA ASN A 77 -13.11 7.69 -13.27
C ASN A 77 -12.50 6.38 -12.76
N LEU A 78 -13.17 5.74 -11.78
CA LEU A 78 -12.83 4.44 -11.19
C LEU A 78 -14.05 3.50 -11.10
N ASP A 79 -15.15 3.77 -11.80
CA ASP A 79 -16.40 3.03 -11.61
C ASP A 79 -16.22 1.53 -11.88
N ALA A 80 -15.51 1.16 -12.93
CA ALA A 80 -15.24 -0.24 -13.27
C ALA A 80 -14.37 -0.98 -12.23
N LEU A 81 -13.65 -0.26 -11.36
CA LEU A 81 -12.93 -0.88 -10.26
C LEU A 81 -13.86 -1.64 -9.31
N TYR A 82 -15.08 -1.12 -9.11
CA TYR A 82 -16.07 -1.70 -8.20
C TYR A 82 -16.76 -2.95 -8.73
N ASP A 83 -16.54 -3.31 -9.97
CA ASP A 83 -17.02 -4.57 -10.56
C ASP A 83 -16.11 -5.76 -10.19
N LEU A 84 -14.92 -5.49 -9.65
CA LEU A 84 -13.96 -6.53 -9.27
C LEU A 84 -14.24 -7.08 -7.87
N ALA A 85 -15.26 -7.91 -7.72
CA ALA A 85 -15.61 -8.53 -6.44
C ALA A 85 -14.49 -9.40 -5.83
N GLY A 86 -13.62 -9.94 -6.66
CA GLY A 86 -12.45 -10.75 -6.29
C GLY A 86 -11.15 -9.95 -6.05
N LEU A 87 -11.20 -8.62 -6.02
CA LEU A 87 -9.99 -7.80 -5.87
C LEU A 87 -9.30 -8.04 -4.52
N GLU A 88 -8.08 -8.56 -4.54
CA GLU A 88 -7.26 -8.89 -3.38
C GLU A 88 -6.18 -7.85 -3.07
N SER A 89 -5.67 -7.18 -4.11
CA SER A 89 -4.62 -6.16 -3.97
C SER A 89 -4.86 -4.99 -4.90
N VAL A 90 -4.68 -3.76 -4.37
CA VAL A 90 -4.84 -2.54 -5.16
C VAL A 90 -3.78 -1.49 -4.83
N GLY A 91 -3.26 -0.86 -5.87
CA GLY A 91 -2.46 0.36 -5.78
C GLY A 91 -2.72 1.25 -6.98
N ILE A 92 -3.31 2.42 -6.76
CA ILE A 92 -3.59 3.40 -7.81
C ILE A 92 -3.14 4.77 -7.33
N ASN A 93 -2.17 5.37 -8.01
CA ASN A 93 -1.55 6.61 -7.57
C ASN A 93 -0.94 7.43 -8.72
N PRO A 94 -0.67 8.74 -8.54
CA PRO A 94 -1.05 9.53 -7.36
C PRO A 94 -2.42 10.22 -7.51
N LYS A 95 -2.90 10.49 -8.73
CA LYS A 95 -4.11 11.29 -8.98
C LYS A 95 -5.27 10.39 -9.37
N ARG A 96 -6.31 10.40 -8.54
CA ARG A 96 -7.53 9.60 -8.75
C ARG A 96 -8.71 10.15 -7.94
N PRO A 97 -9.94 9.80 -8.27
CA PRO A 97 -11.10 9.92 -7.38
C PRO A 97 -10.88 9.19 -6.05
N GLY A 98 -11.70 9.47 -5.05
CA GLY A 98 -11.74 8.69 -3.82
C GLY A 98 -12.16 7.25 -4.06
N ILE A 99 -11.60 6.33 -3.28
CA ILE A 99 -11.98 4.92 -3.27
C ILE A 99 -12.77 4.64 -1.98
N ASP A 100 -13.89 3.93 -2.10
CA ASP A 100 -14.58 3.33 -0.97
C ASP A 100 -14.05 1.90 -0.77
N PHE A 101 -13.11 1.76 0.16
CA PHE A 101 -12.45 0.48 0.44
C PHE A 101 -13.37 -0.57 1.07
N SER A 102 -14.51 -0.16 1.64
CA SER A 102 -15.49 -1.10 2.21
C SER A 102 -16.22 -1.94 1.16
N ARG A 103 -16.16 -1.54 -0.10
CA ARG A 103 -16.81 -2.23 -1.21
C ARG A 103 -16.06 -3.47 -1.71
N PHE A 104 -14.84 -3.73 -1.23
CA PHE A 104 -14.01 -4.84 -1.69
C PHE A 104 -13.86 -5.92 -0.62
N PRO A 105 -14.75 -6.94 -0.58
CA PRO A 105 -14.76 -7.95 0.49
C PRO A 105 -13.54 -8.89 0.47
N ALA A 106 -12.91 -9.06 -0.69
CA ALA A 106 -11.73 -9.88 -0.85
C ALA A 106 -10.41 -9.14 -0.62
N LEU A 107 -10.42 -7.80 -0.50
CA LEU A 107 -9.20 -6.98 -0.46
C LEU A 107 -8.37 -7.26 0.80
N ARG A 108 -7.09 -7.60 0.60
CA ARG A 108 -6.14 -7.91 1.68
C ARG A 108 -4.95 -6.98 1.70
N SER A 109 -4.60 -6.38 0.57
CA SER A 109 -3.45 -5.50 0.43
C SER A 109 -3.81 -4.22 -0.29
N ALA A 110 -3.34 -3.07 0.22
CA ALA A 110 -3.49 -1.81 -0.49
C ALA A 110 -2.24 -0.95 -0.35
N VAL A 111 -1.77 -0.42 -1.48
CA VAL A 111 -0.80 0.67 -1.54
C VAL A 111 -1.57 1.95 -1.82
N ASN A 112 -1.79 2.73 -0.76
CA ASN A 112 -2.64 3.90 -0.80
C ASN A 112 -1.82 5.20 -0.75
N HIS A 113 -1.76 5.90 -1.87
CA HIS A 113 -1.35 7.30 -1.86
C HIS A 113 -2.48 8.11 -1.22
N TRP A 114 -2.22 8.69 -0.05
CA TRP A 114 -3.26 9.35 0.75
C TRP A 114 -4.13 10.30 -0.07
N ASN A 115 -5.42 10.08 0.00
CA ASN A 115 -6.43 10.90 -0.63
C ASN A 115 -7.57 11.16 0.38
N ARG A 116 -7.82 12.42 0.69
CA ARG A 116 -8.87 12.81 1.67
C ARG A 116 -10.29 12.39 1.29
N LYS A 117 -10.48 11.95 0.04
CA LYS A 117 -11.78 11.48 -0.47
C LYS A 117 -11.95 9.97 -0.31
N ASP A 118 -10.92 9.26 0.15
CA ASP A 118 -11.04 7.83 0.44
C ASP A 118 -11.94 7.60 1.64
N THR A 119 -12.73 6.53 1.59
CA THR A 119 -13.68 6.16 2.64
C THR A 119 -13.65 4.66 2.90
N GLY A 120 -14.24 4.23 4.03
CA GLY A 120 -14.39 2.82 4.36
C GLY A 120 -13.09 2.09 4.71
N ILE A 121 -11.98 2.79 4.92
CA ILE A 121 -10.67 2.19 5.23
C ILE A 121 -10.75 1.40 6.53
N ALA A 122 -11.29 1.98 7.59
CA ALA A 122 -11.38 1.33 8.90
C ALA A 122 -12.24 0.06 8.89
N ALA A 123 -13.28 0.02 8.04
CA ALA A 123 -14.17 -1.11 7.89
C ALA A 123 -13.70 -2.15 6.86
N SER A 124 -12.63 -1.87 6.13
CA SER A 124 -12.11 -2.76 5.08
C SER A 124 -11.50 -4.04 5.65
N THR A 125 -11.33 -5.03 4.76
CA THR A 125 -10.70 -6.33 5.07
C THR A 125 -9.18 -6.32 4.90
N ILE A 126 -8.59 -5.16 4.67
CA ILE A 126 -7.15 -4.98 4.44
C ILE A 126 -6.35 -5.40 5.68
N THR A 127 -5.34 -6.22 5.46
CA THR A 127 -4.39 -6.67 6.49
C THR A 127 -2.97 -6.15 6.26
N LYS A 128 -2.62 -5.82 5.00
CA LYS A 128 -1.37 -5.15 4.62
C LYS A 128 -1.68 -3.80 4.05
N TYR A 129 -1.18 -2.74 4.69
CA TYR A 129 -1.53 -1.38 4.31
C TYR A 129 -0.28 -0.52 4.20
N ASP A 130 0.00 -0.05 2.98
CA ASP A 130 1.08 0.87 2.67
C ASP A 130 0.49 2.25 2.44
N LEU A 131 0.69 3.16 3.38
CA LEU A 131 0.20 4.53 3.31
C LEU A 131 1.32 5.48 2.85
N TRP A 132 1.08 6.15 1.74
CA TRP A 132 2.04 7.07 1.14
C TRP A 132 1.58 8.53 1.25
N HIS A 133 2.52 9.42 1.61
CA HIS A 133 2.36 10.87 1.55
C HIS A 133 1.24 11.44 2.42
N PHE A 134 0.97 10.85 3.58
CA PHE A 134 0.09 11.47 4.56
C PHE A 134 0.75 12.73 5.15
N LYS A 135 0.32 13.92 4.69
CA LYS A 135 0.94 15.21 5.02
C LYS A 135 -0.09 16.24 5.48
N PRO A 136 -0.77 16.02 6.63
CA PRO A 136 -1.70 17.00 7.18
C PRO A 136 -0.96 18.26 7.62
N ARG A 137 -1.67 19.40 7.59
CA ARG A 137 -1.12 20.69 8.07
C ARG A 137 -0.86 20.67 9.58
N SER A 138 -1.66 19.92 10.34
CA SER A 138 -1.53 19.73 11.79
C SER A 138 -0.24 19.01 12.20
N LYS A 139 0.40 18.27 11.29
CA LYS A 139 1.53 17.35 11.57
C LYS A 139 1.22 16.30 12.62
N THR A 140 -0.03 15.88 12.74
CA THR A 140 -0.51 14.81 13.60
C THR A 140 -1.17 13.72 12.76
N PHE A 141 -1.41 12.53 13.33
CA PHE A 141 -2.19 11.48 12.69
C PHE A 141 -3.70 11.60 12.98
N GLU A 142 -4.14 12.69 13.59
CA GLU A 142 -5.54 12.92 13.90
C GLU A 142 -6.43 12.77 12.66
N GLY A 143 -7.50 11.98 12.80
CA GLY A 143 -8.45 11.71 11.71
C GLY A 143 -7.97 10.74 10.64
N LEU A 144 -6.77 10.17 10.76
CA LEU A 144 -6.32 9.13 9.85
C LEU A 144 -7.07 7.82 10.15
N GLU A 145 -7.73 7.27 9.15
CA GLU A 145 -8.28 5.91 9.21
C GLU A 145 -7.21 4.88 8.87
N ILE A 146 -7.15 3.81 9.66
CA ILE A 146 -6.33 2.63 9.43
C ILE A 146 -7.26 1.41 9.44
N PRO A 147 -7.05 0.40 8.57
CA PRO A 147 -7.85 -0.82 8.58
C PRO A 147 -7.84 -1.50 9.95
N SER A 148 -9.03 -1.81 10.50
CA SER A 148 -9.15 -2.42 11.84
C SER A 148 -8.52 -3.81 11.94
N GLY A 149 -8.34 -4.47 10.80
CA GLY A 149 -7.71 -5.79 10.66
C GLY A 149 -6.21 -5.76 10.38
N VAL A 150 -5.58 -4.59 10.31
CA VAL A 150 -4.19 -4.44 9.85
C VAL A 150 -3.21 -5.26 10.71
N THR A 151 -2.38 -6.04 10.04
CA THR A 151 -1.28 -6.81 10.63
C THR A 151 0.09 -6.30 10.23
N GLU A 152 0.17 -5.66 9.05
CA GLU A 152 1.38 -5.03 8.50
C GLU A 152 1.03 -3.62 8.05
N LEU A 153 1.70 -2.62 8.60
CA LEU A 153 1.55 -1.21 8.24
C LEU A 153 2.89 -0.65 7.79
N GLN A 154 2.88 0.01 6.63
CA GLN A 154 4.03 0.77 6.18
C GLN A 154 3.63 2.23 5.97
N LEU A 155 4.43 3.15 6.50
CA LEU A 155 4.25 4.59 6.35
C LEU A 155 5.39 5.16 5.51
N PHE A 156 5.05 5.76 4.37
CA PHE A 156 6.04 6.36 3.48
C PHE A 156 5.83 7.87 3.35
N TRP A 157 6.88 8.65 3.59
CA TRP A 157 6.87 10.12 3.45
C TRP A 157 5.76 10.82 4.23
N ALA A 158 5.30 10.25 5.34
CA ALA A 158 4.40 10.92 6.25
C ALA A 158 5.12 12.07 6.99
N ASN A 159 4.37 13.11 7.39
CA ASN A 159 4.97 14.27 8.06
C ASN A 159 4.57 14.51 9.53
N PRO A 160 3.76 13.68 10.21
CA PRO A 160 3.54 13.83 11.65
C PRO A 160 4.83 13.71 12.47
N ASP A 161 4.83 14.41 13.61
CA ASP A 161 6.00 14.50 14.48
C ASP A 161 6.04 13.36 15.52
N THR A 162 4.87 12.77 15.86
CA THR A 162 4.72 11.70 16.84
C THR A 162 3.72 10.64 16.35
N LEU A 163 3.68 9.48 17.02
CA LEU A 163 2.68 8.43 16.75
C LEU A 163 1.39 8.58 17.58
N LYS A 164 1.31 9.61 18.42
CA LYS A 164 0.29 9.78 19.46
C LYS A 164 -1.15 9.61 18.97
N ASP A 165 -1.49 10.17 17.81
CA ASP A 165 -2.86 10.22 17.30
C ASP A 165 -3.20 9.05 16.35
N LEU A 166 -2.28 8.08 16.19
CA LEU A 166 -2.61 6.85 15.48
C LEU A 166 -3.66 6.03 16.27
N PRO A 167 -4.62 5.44 15.57
CA PRO A 167 -5.58 4.54 16.20
C PRO A 167 -4.89 3.31 16.80
N VAL A 168 -5.53 2.68 17.78
CA VAL A 168 -5.02 1.43 18.36
C VAL A 168 -5.20 0.27 17.40
N MET A 169 -4.09 -0.30 16.95
CA MET A 169 -4.01 -1.40 16.00
C MET A 169 -3.71 -2.72 16.72
N LYS A 170 -4.75 -3.33 17.31
CA LYS A 170 -4.62 -4.54 18.14
C LYS A 170 -4.03 -5.76 17.44
N LYS A 171 -4.07 -5.81 16.10
CA LYS A 171 -3.57 -6.94 15.31
C LYS A 171 -2.22 -6.65 14.66
N LEU A 172 -1.70 -5.43 14.78
CA LEU A 172 -0.45 -5.05 14.13
C LEU A 172 0.73 -5.84 14.68
N LYS A 173 1.51 -6.43 13.78
CA LYS A 173 2.71 -7.22 14.08
C LYS A 173 3.97 -6.61 13.50
N VAL A 174 3.85 -5.96 12.35
CA VAL A 174 4.97 -5.34 11.64
C VAL A 174 4.63 -3.88 11.35
N LEU A 175 5.49 -2.98 11.78
CA LEU A 175 5.43 -1.55 11.47
C LEU A 175 6.72 -1.14 10.77
N GLN A 176 6.57 -0.56 9.59
CA GLN A 176 7.68 0.03 8.86
C GLN A 176 7.43 1.52 8.62
N ILE A 177 8.46 2.34 8.83
CA ILE A 177 8.39 3.80 8.73
C ILE A 177 9.53 4.26 7.84
N HIS A 178 9.19 4.75 6.65
CA HIS A 178 10.17 5.10 5.63
C HIS A 178 10.10 6.58 5.27
N ARG A 179 11.24 7.27 5.37
CA ARG A 179 11.38 8.69 4.98
C ARG A 179 10.41 9.64 5.69
N CYS A 180 9.99 9.30 6.91
CA CYS A 180 9.14 10.13 7.78
C CYS A 180 10.02 11.09 8.58
N ARG A 181 10.63 12.06 7.89
CA ARG A 181 11.72 12.91 8.39
C ARG A 181 11.35 13.84 9.55
N ASN A 182 10.06 13.98 9.85
CA ASN A 182 9.62 14.81 10.96
C ASN A 182 9.36 14.02 12.24
N LEU A 183 9.18 12.70 12.11
CA LEU A 183 8.88 11.83 13.25
C LEU A 183 10.06 11.83 14.24
N GLN A 184 9.77 12.13 15.50
CA GLN A 184 10.74 12.29 16.58
C GLN A 184 10.47 11.32 17.74
N ASP A 185 9.19 11.01 17.99
CA ASP A 185 8.75 10.33 19.21
C ASP A 185 8.00 9.04 18.89
N LEU A 186 8.50 7.93 19.44
CA LEU A 186 7.93 6.57 19.38
C LEU A 186 7.36 6.10 20.72
N SER A 187 7.28 6.96 21.75
CA SER A 187 6.86 6.57 23.11
C SER A 187 5.44 5.98 23.16
N ASP A 188 4.55 6.38 22.26
CA ASP A 188 3.18 5.84 22.17
C ASP A 188 3.09 4.44 21.54
N LEU A 189 4.20 3.86 21.09
CA LEU A 189 4.22 2.58 20.38
C LEU A 189 3.53 1.43 21.15
N PRO A 190 3.75 1.22 22.46
CA PRO A 190 3.08 0.16 23.22
C PRO A 190 1.57 0.34 23.27
N ARG A 191 1.08 1.58 23.29
CA ARG A 191 -0.34 1.90 23.33
C ARG A 191 -1.02 1.66 21.97
N ILE A 192 -0.41 2.12 20.88
CA ILE A 192 -1.01 2.05 19.54
C ILE A 192 -0.89 0.66 18.91
N ALA A 193 0.17 -0.09 19.25
CA ALA A 193 0.47 -1.39 18.64
C ALA A 193 0.89 -2.44 19.70
N PRO A 194 0.02 -2.80 20.65
CA PRO A 194 0.37 -3.62 21.85
C PRO A 194 0.88 -5.03 21.51
N HIS A 195 0.71 -5.48 20.26
CA HIS A 195 1.14 -6.79 19.81
C HIS A 195 2.22 -6.73 18.72
N LEU A 196 2.85 -5.57 18.56
CA LEU A 196 3.95 -5.38 17.61
C LEU A 196 5.11 -6.34 17.92
N ARG A 197 5.70 -6.88 16.87
CA ARG A 197 6.85 -7.78 16.93
C ARG A 197 8.08 -7.22 16.25
N GLU A 198 7.86 -6.47 15.17
CA GLU A 198 8.93 -5.93 14.34
C GLU A 198 8.69 -4.46 14.04
N LEU A 199 9.71 -3.65 14.26
CA LEU A 199 9.77 -2.24 13.89
C LEU A 199 10.97 -2.03 12.97
N LEU A 200 10.75 -1.37 11.85
CA LEU A 200 11.79 -0.90 10.95
C LEU A 200 11.59 0.59 10.66
N THR A 201 12.61 1.39 10.85
CA THR A 201 12.62 2.77 10.31
C THR A 201 13.79 2.97 9.37
N THR A 202 13.58 3.75 8.31
CA THR A 202 14.64 4.15 7.38
C THR A 202 14.48 5.61 6.98
N THR A 203 15.60 6.34 6.96
CA THR A 203 15.64 7.76 6.59
C THR A 203 14.64 8.60 7.41
N SER A 204 14.53 8.29 8.72
CA SER A 204 13.66 8.94 9.71
C SER A 204 14.50 9.48 10.87
N SER A 205 15.61 10.11 10.56
CA SER A 205 16.77 10.40 11.42
C SER A 205 16.52 11.40 12.57
N LYS A 206 15.30 11.89 12.76
CA LYS A 206 14.95 12.75 13.90
C LYS A 206 14.39 11.99 15.09
N ILE A 207 14.27 10.66 14.97
CA ILE A 207 13.76 9.85 16.09
C ILE A 207 14.81 9.86 17.21
N ASP A 208 14.45 10.47 18.34
CA ASP A 208 15.27 10.61 19.54
C ASP A 208 14.60 10.02 20.79
N ALA A 209 13.27 10.00 20.85
CA ALA A 209 12.51 9.39 21.92
C ALA A 209 12.15 7.93 21.58
N THR A 210 12.95 6.99 22.10
CA THR A 210 12.83 5.54 21.83
C THR A 210 12.34 4.73 23.04
N ASP A 211 11.96 5.35 24.14
CA ASP A 211 11.52 4.66 25.36
C ASP A 211 10.38 3.67 25.08
N GLY A 212 9.42 4.05 24.24
CA GLY A 212 8.33 3.17 23.83
C GLY A 212 8.79 1.96 22.99
N VAL A 213 9.99 1.98 22.44
CA VAL A 213 10.61 0.83 21.74
C VAL A 213 11.26 -0.10 22.75
N LEU A 214 12.05 0.46 23.68
CA LEU A 214 12.76 -0.31 24.70
C LEU A 214 11.81 -0.99 25.69
N ASP A 215 10.76 -0.30 26.09
CA ASP A 215 9.76 -0.78 27.06
C ASP A 215 8.63 -1.60 26.41
N HIS A 216 8.68 -1.83 25.09
CA HIS A 216 7.60 -2.53 24.42
C HIS A 216 7.55 -4.02 24.78
N PRO A 217 6.41 -4.53 25.36
CA PRO A 217 6.36 -5.84 26.00
C PRO A 217 6.50 -7.03 25.05
N ARG A 218 6.29 -6.83 23.75
CA ARG A 218 6.27 -7.91 22.75
C ARG A 218 7.19 -7.71 21.56
N LEU A 219 7.87 -6.58 21.48
CA LEU A 219 8.77 -6.28 20.37
C LEU A 219 9.98 -7.23 20.41
N LYS A 220 10.23 -7.89 19.29
CA LYS A 220 11.33 -8.85 19.14
C LYS A 220 12.49 -8.29 18.33
N LYS A 221 12.19 -7.35 17.42
CA LYS A 221 13.16 -6.75 16.54
C LYS A 221 12.81 -5.28 16.31
N ALA A 222 13.77 -4.41 16.52
CA ALA A 222 13.68 -3.00 16.16
C ALA A 222 14.97 -2.56 15.50
N LEU A 223 14.85 -2.07 14.26
CA LEU A 223 15.92 -1.44 13.50
C LEU A 223 15.53 0.00 13.24
N ILE A 224 16.25 0.96 13.83
CA ILE A 224 16.03 2.39 13.68
C ILE A 224 17.18 2.99 12.87
N ASP A 225 16.89 3.39 11.65
CA ASP A 225 17.84 4.00 10.70
C ASP A 225 19.19 3.26 10.63
N GLY A 226 19.12 1.93 10.54
CA GLY A 226 20.30 1.06 10.42
C GLY A 226 20.88 0.59 11.76
N THR A 227 20.40 1.08 12.89
CA THR A 227 20.84 0.67 14.23
C THR A 227 19.85 -0.30 14.85
N PHE A 228 20.33 -1.46 15.33
CA PHE A 228 19.53 -2.37 16.14
C PHE A 228 19.33 -1.80 17.55
N VAL A 229 18.07 -1.62 17.94
CA VAL A 229 17.66 -1.15 19.27
C VAL A 229 17.14 -2.31 20.11
N VAL A 230 16.45 -3.29 19.47
CA VAL A 230 15.96 -4.52 20.09
C VAL A 230 16.27 -5.68 19.15
N GLY A 231 16.74 -6.81 19.69
CA GLY A 231 17.17 -7.99 18.93
C GLY A 231 18.64 -7.91 18.51
N GLU A 232 19.18 -9.04 18.03
CA GLU A 232 20.57 -9.14 17.58
C GLU A 232 20.66 -8.98 16.05
N SER A 233 21.73 -8.35 15.58
CA SER A 233 22.11 -8.44 14.17
C SER A 233 22.49 -9.90 13.87
N GLN A 234 21.78 -10.57 12.99
CA GLN A 234 22.30 -11.81 12.42
C GLN A 234 23.54 -11.45 11.60
N GLY A 235 24.72 -11.80 12.12
CA GLY A 235 26.00 -11.65 11.46
C GLY A 235 26.13 -12.55 10.23
#